data_457572cb96aca2a6c283169405270f5c
#
_entry.id   457572cb96aca2a6c283169405270f5c
#
_cell.length_a   1.000
_cell.length_b   1.000
_cell.length_c   1.000
_cell.angle_alpha   90.00
_cell.angle_beta   90.00
_cell.angle_gamma   90.00
#
_symmetry.space_group_name_H-M   'P 1'
#
loop_
_entity.id
_entity.type
_entity.pdbx_description
1 polymer ?
#
loop_
_entity_poly.entity_id
_entity_poly.type
_entity_poly.pdbx_seq_one_letter_code
_entity_poly.pdbx_strand_id
1 'polypeptide(L)'
;MRHPSDITPLTFLDYPKKAACIFWYTGCNLRCPYCYNPDLVLGSGGGQDEMAFLRERAGFLEAVVLSGGECTLNPDITELCRQIKQLGYLIKIDTNGSNPHVVQTLLEQGLVDYVALDNKMPSTRSWRVPGGALLFDRFKETLKLLQTYRVPHEVRTTVHPDLLDEADILQMIREARLQGYNQTYYLQLFFDEGKVKTLGNMKSPSRRYDRKLLDEMSPLKIGYRNFPEDRYRM
;
A
#
# COMPACT_ATOMS: atom_id res chain seq x y z
N MET A 1 11.04 4.63 -20.52
CA MET A 1 9.99 4.37 -19.54
C MET A 1 10.39 3.17 -18.70
N ARG A 2 10.21 3.22 -17.37
CA ARG A 2 10.55 2.08 -16.50
C ARG A 2 9.35 1.13 -16.49
N HIS A 3 9.49 -0.03 -17.09
CA HIS A 3 8.46 -1.08 -17.15
C HIS A 3 8.34 -1.85 -15.83
N PRO A 4 7.19 -2.47 -15.54
CA PRO A 4 7.05 -3.37 -14.40
C PRO A 4 7.92 -4.62 -14.55
N SER A 5 8.37 -5.16 -13.43
CA SER A 5 9.11 -6.43 -13.39
C SER A 5 8.18 -7.63 -13.51
N ASP A 6 6.94 -7.47 -13.07
CA ASP A 6 5.92 -8.50 -13.13
C ASP A 6 4.51 -7.90 -13.25
N ILE A 7 3.57 -8.68 -13.77
CA ILE A 7 2.16 -8.33 -13.92
C ILE A 7 1.30 -9.44 -13.33
N THR A 8 0.51 -9.12 -12.31
CA THR A 8 -0.61 -9.98 -11.92
C THR A 8 -1.77 -9.71 -12.87
N PRO A 9 -2.15 -10.68 -13.73
CA PRO A 9 -3.03 -10.39 -14.86
C PRO A 9 -4.49 -10.13 -14.47
N LEU A 10 -4.92 -10.63 -13.29
CA LEU A 10 -6.29 -10.45 -12.78
C LEU A 10 -6.31 -10.56 -11.26
N THR A 11 -7.00 -9.62 -10.64
CA THR A 11 -7.35 -9.65 -9.22
C THR A 11 -8.72 -9.04 -9.00
N PHE A 12 -9.44 -9.52 -7.99
CA PHE A 12 -10.70 -8.96 -7.49
C PHE A 12 -10.55 -8.39 -6.07
N LEU A 13 -9.34 -8.44 -5.50
CA LEU A 13 -9.06 -8.06 -4.11
C LEU A 13 -8.37 -6.72 -3.99
N ASP A 14 -7.57 -6.34 -5.00
CA ASP A 14 -6.64 -5.22 -4.86
C ASP A 14 -7.22 -3.88 -5.29
N TYR A 15 -8.29 -3.86 -6.06
CA TYR A 15 -9.08 -2.66 -6.31
C TYR A 15 -10.51 -2.87 -5.80
N PRO A 16 -11.07 -1.96 -4.97
CA PRO A 16 -12.40 -2.17 -4.40
C PRO A 16 -13.50 -2.36 -5.46
N LYS A 17 -14.12 -3.54 -5.48
CA LYS A 17 -15.25 -3.88 -6.35
C LYS A 17 -14.97 -3.82 -7.86
N LYS A 18 -13.72 -3.97 -8.28
CA LYS A 18 -13.31 -3.92 -9.68
C LYS A 18 -12.44 -5.11 -10.06
N ALA A 19 -12.63 -5.61 -11.28
CA ALA A 19 -11.67 -6.50 -11.90
C ALA A 19 -10.42 -5.67 -12.29
N ALA A 20 -9.26 -5.99 -11.72
CA ALA A 20 -8.05 -5.22 -11.92
C ALA A 20 -6.85 -6.11 -12.25
N CYS A 21 -5.81 -5.54 -12.83
CA CYS A 21 -4.47 -6.11 -12.83
C CYS A 21 -3.57 -5.35 -11.87
N ILE A 22 -2.41 -5.94 -11.53
CA ILE A 22 -1.39 -5.27 -10.71
C ILE A 22 -0.11 -5.19 -11.51
N PHE A 23 0.50 -4.00 -11.58
CA PHE A 23 1.83 -3.78 -12.10
C PHE A 23 2.82 -3.65 -10.95
N TRP A 24 3.82 -4.52 -10.93
CA TRP A 24 4.82 -4.61 -9.88
C TRP A 24 6.12 -3.93 -10.30
N TYR A 25 6.40 -2.74 -9.74
CA TYR A 25 7.62 -1.99 -10.04
C TYR A 25 8.71 -2.29 -9.03
N THR A 26 9.95 -2.34 -9.52
CA THR A 26 11.15 -2.51 -8.68
C THR A 26 11.61 -1.20 -8.07
N GLY A 27 12.33 -1.32 -6.95
CA GLY A 27 12.89 -0.22 -6.18
C GLY A 27 11.95 0.25 -5.08
N CYS A 28 12.51 0.45 -3.89
CA CYS A 28 11.83 1.05 -2.75
C CYS A 28 12.84 1.86 -1.95
N ASN A 29 12.40 2.96 -1.37
CA ASN A 29 13.21 3.78 -0.48
C ASN A 29 13.20 3.31 0.98
N LEU A 30 12.37 2.30 1.30
CA LEU A 30 12.29 1.70 2.64
C LEU A 30 12.84 0.27 2.63
N ARG A 31 13.22 -0.20 3.82
CA ARG A 31 13.69 -1.58 4.06
C ARG A 31 12.89 -2.21 5.18
N CYS A 32 11.57 -2.33 4.97
CA CYS A 32 10.69 -2.95 5.96
C CYS A 32 11.05 -4.43 6.15
N PRO A 33 11.32 -4.90 7.37
CA PRO A 33 11.76 -6.27 7.59
C PRO A 33 10.70 -7.32 7.19
N TYR A 34 9.44 -6.96 7.27
CA TYR A 34 8.30 -7.81 6.89
C TYR A 34 7.93 -7.74 5.40
N CYS A 35 8.73 -7.08 4.57
CA CYS A 35 8.43 -6.99 3.15
C CYS A 35 8.49 -8.36 2.47
N TYR A 36 7.38 -8.77 1.85
CA TYR A 36 7.25 -10.06 1.14
C TYR A 36 7.94 -10.08 -0.22
N ASN A 37 8.31 -8.91 -0.73
CA ASN A 37 8.85 -8.75 -2.08
C ASN A 37 10.30 -8.22 -2.04
N PRO A 38 11.26 -8.95 -1.41
CA PRO A 38 12.64 -8.49 -1.35
C PRO A 38 13.25 -8.26 -2.73
N ASP A 39 12.88 -9.09 -3.71
CA ASP A 39 13.38 -8.98 -5.08
C ASP A 39 12.85 -7.72 -5.79
N LEU A 40 11.62 -7.29 -5.49
CA LEU A 40 11.10 -6.00 -5.96
C LEU A 40 11.80 -4.81 -5.29
N VAL A 41 12.06 -4.92 -3.98
CA VAL A 41 12.70 -3.83 -3.20
C VAL A 41 14.16 -3.64 -3.62
N LEU A 42 14.90 -4.72 -3.85
CA LEU A 42 16.33 -4.72 -4.15
C LEU A 42 16.63 -4.78 -5.65
N GLY A 43 15.65 -5.18 -6.46
CA GLY A 43 15.78 -5.33 -7.89
C GLY A 43 15.90 -4.01 -8.65
N SER A 44 16.36 -4.12 -9.88
CA SER A 44 16.48 -3.00 -10.81
C SER A 44 15.91 -3.39 -12.17
N GLY A 45 15.00 -2.55 -12.66
CA GLY A 45 14.42 -2.75 -13.98
C GLY A 45 13.22 -3.70 -14.00
N GLY A 46 12.61 -3.77 -15.15
CA GLY A 46 11.49 -4.62 -15.53
C GLY A 46 11.49 -4.75 -17.04
N GLY A 47 10.70 -5.63 -17.59
CA GLY A 47 10.74 -5.88 -19.04
C GLY A 47 9.36 -6.19 -19.63
N GLN A 48 8.29 -6.06 -18.87
CA GLN A 48 6.94 -6.33 -19.37
C GLN A 48 6.33 -5.07 -19.99
N ASP A 49 5.83 -5.17 -21.23
CA ASP A 49 5.12 -4.08 -21.90
C ASP A 49 3.68 -4.00 -21.34
N GLU A 50 3.52 -3.19 -20.31
CA GLU A 50 2.24 -2.97 -19.64
C GLU A 50 1.19 -2.35 -20.55
N MET A 51 1.61 -1.55 -21.52
CA MET A 51 0.67 -0.90 -22.44
C MET A 51 0.16 -1.88 -23.50
N ALA A 52 1.00 -2.79 -24.00
CA ALA A 52 0.56 -3.88 -24.86
C ALA A 52 -0.40 -4.80 -24.10
N PHE A 53 -0.04 -5.20 -22.87
CA PHE A 53 -0.91 -6.01 -22.00
C PHE A 53 -2.30 -5.36 -21.80
N LEU A 54 -2.37 -4.06 -21.52
CA LEU A 54 -3.65 -3.37 -21.29
C LEU A 54 -4.51 -3.31 -22.56
N ARG A 55 -3.91 -3.10 -23.74
CA ARG A 55 -4.66 -3.11 -25.00
C ARG A 55 -5.31 -4.45 -25.27
N GLU A 56 -4.61 -5.55 -24.98
CA GLU A 56 -5.14 -6.91 -25.13
C GLU A 56 -6.25 -7.24 -24.13
N ARG A 57 -6.31 -6.52 -23.00
CA ARG A 57 -7.30 -6.73 -21.92
C ARG A 57 -8.43 -5.72 -21.92
N ALA A 58 -8.53 -4.89 -22.94
CA ALA A 58 -9.61 -3.92 -23.08
C ALA A 58 -10.99 -4.61 -23.04
N GLY A 59 -11.87 -4.09 -22.17
CA GLY A 59 -13.21 -4.66 -21.93
C GLY A 59 -13.28 -5.83 -20.94
N PHE A 60 -12.15 -6.42 -20.53
CA PHE A 60 -12.09 -7.45 -19.49
C PHE A 60 -11.70 -6.92 -18.12
N LEU A 61 -10.82 -5.93 -18.09
CA LEU A 61 -10.39 -5.28 -16.86
C LEU A 61 -11.00 -3.88 -16.78
N GLU A 62 -11.27 -3.45 -15.55
CA GLU A 62 -11.81 -2.11 -15.26
C GLU A 62 -10.74 -1.19 -14.69
N ALA A 63 -9.71 -1.75 -14.05
CA ALA A 63 -8.74 -1.00 -13.28
C ALA A 63 -7.32 -1.56 -13.34
N VAL A 64 -6.36 -0.70 -13.02
CA VAL A 64 -4.95 -1.03 -12.86
C VAL A 64 -4.50 -0.61 -11.46
N VAL A 65 -3.79 -1.48 -10.77
CA VAL A 65 -3.12 -1.19 -9.50
C VAL A 65 -1.63 -1.03 -9.75
N LEU A 66 -1.06 0.12 -9.45
CA LEU A 66 0.38 0.36 -9.50
C LEU A 66 0.96 0.10 -8.11
N SER A 67 1.80 -0.90 -7.99
CA SER A 67 2.33 -1.41 -6.73
C SER A 67 3.80 -1.84 -6.90
N GLY A 68 4.34 -2.64 -5.96
CA GLY A 68 5.69 -3.19 -6.04
C GLY A 68 6.55 -2.81 -4.85
N GLY A 69 7.72 -2.23 -5.08
CA GLY A 69 8.52 -1.61 -4.03
C GLY A 69 7.86 -0.32 -3.55
N GLU A 70 8.08 0.78 -4.26
CA GLU A 70 7.34 2.04 -4.12
C GLU A 70 7.11 2.62 -5.52
N CYS A 71 5.87 2.56 -5.98
CA CYS A 71 5.54 2.95 -7.36
C CYS A 71 5.79 4.42 -7.66
N THR A 72 5.71 5.31 -6.65
CA THR A 72 5.96 6.74 -6.80
C THR A 72 7.44 7.09 -7.02
N LEU A 73 8.35 6.12 -6.92
CA LEU A 73 9.75 6.27 -7.33
C LEU A 73 9.98 6.08 -8.83
N ASN A 74 8.96 5.61 -9.57
CA ASN A 74 9.06 5.55 -11.02
C ASN A 74 9.02 6.97 -11.61
N PRO A 75 10.10 7.44 -12.27
CA PRO A 75 10.16 8.80 -12.80
C PRO A 75 9.11 9.06 -13.89
N ASP A 76 8.66 8.00 -14.54
CA ASP A 76 7.69 8.08 -15.64
C ASP A 76 6.24 7.88 -15.19
N ILE A 77 5.97 7.78 -13.86
CA ILE A 77 4.65 7.39 -13.34
C ILE A 77 3.51 8.32 -13.81
N THR A 78 3.77 9.61 -13.92
CA THR A 78 2.76 10.58 -14.36
C THR A 78 2.36 10.34 -15.82
N GLU A 79 3.33 10.11 -16.69
CA GLU A 79 3.07 9.81 -18.10
C GLU A 79 2.40 8.44 -18.27
N LEU A 80 2.86 7.46 -17.55
CA LEU A 80 2.24 6.13 -17.51
C LEU A 80 0.77 6.20 -17.10
N CYS A 81 0.46 6.90 -15.99
CA CYS A 81 -0.93 7.07 -15.56
C CYS A 81 -1.79 7.77 -16.63
N ARG A 82 -1.23 8.77 -17.32
CA ARG A 82 -1.94 9.46 -18.42
C ARG A 82 -2.28 8.48 -19.54
N GLN A 83 -1.34 7.64 -19.96
CA GLN A 83 -1.55 6.63 -21.01
C GLN A 83 -2.58 5.59 -20.57
N ILE A 84 -2.52 5.11 -19.33
CA ILE A 84 -3.51 4.17 -18.78
C ILE A 84 -4.91 4.81 -18.76
N LYS A 85 -5.03 6.08 -18.35
CA LYS A 85 -6.31 6.81 -18.36
C LYS A 85 -6.85 6.99 -19.79
N GLN A 86 -6.00 7.18 -20.78
CA GLN A 86 -6.40 7.26 -22.20
C GLN A 86 -7.01 5.95 -22.72
N LEU A 87 -6.62 4.81 -22.16
CA LEU A 87 -7.22 3.50 -22.44
C LEU A 87 -8.54 3.27 -21.69
N GLY A 88 -8.97 4.21 -20.83
CA GLY A 88 -10.24 4.14 -20.10
C GLY A 88 -10.19 3.40 -18.76
N TYR A 89 -9.03 3.01 -18.27
CA TYR A 89 -8.90 2.31 -16.99
C TYR A 89 -8.97 3.26 -15.78
N LEU A 90 -9.50 2.74 -14.68
CA LEU A 90 -9.32 3.33 -13.36
C LEU A 90 -7.92 2.99 -12.83
N ILE A 91 -7.33 3.91 -12.06
CA ILE A 91 -5.99 3.72 -11.50
C ILE A 91 -6.03 3.76 -9.97
N LYS A 92 -5.45 2.74 -9.36
CA LYS A 92 -5.12 2.73 -7.93
C LYS A 92 -3.61 2.73 -7.77
N ILE A 93 -3.11 3.49 -6.80
CA ILE A 93 -1.71 3.38 -6.36
C ILE A 93 -1.64 2.83 -4.93
N ASP A 94 -0.70 1.91 -4.72
CA ASP A 94 -0.28 1.43 -3.40
C ASP A 94 1.04 2.14 -3.05
N THR A 95 1.03 2.99 -2.03
CA THR A 95 2.19 3.82 -1.71
C THR A 95 2.48 3.88 -0.21
N ASN A 96 3.75 3.97 0.15
CA ASN A 96 4.19 4.26 1.51
C ASN A 96 4.08 5.75 1.89
N GLY A 97 3.61 6.58 0.96
CA GLY A 97 3.39 8.01 1.16
C GLY A 97 4.65 8.87 1.26
N SER A 98 5.83 8.33 0.95
CA SER A 98 7.10 9.05 1.10
C SER A 98 7.36 10.13 0.04
N ASN A 99 6.56 10.15 -1.04
CA ASN A 99 6.69 11.11 -2.15
C ASN A 99 5.41 11.96 -2.33
N PRO A 100 5.05 12.82 -1.36
CA PRO A 100 3.82 13.62 -1.44
C PRO A 100 3.77 14.51 -2.68
N HIS A 101 4.89 15.04 -3.15
CA HIS A 101 4.94 15.84 -4.37
C HIS A 101 4.50 15.08 -5.63
N VAL A 102 4.93 13.82 -5.79
CA VAL A 102 4.49 12.98 -6.90
C VAL A 102 2.99 12.67 -6.78
N VAL A 103 2.53 12.32 -5.57
CA VAL A 103 1.12 12.09 -5.30
C VAL A 103 0.29 13.35 -5.63
N GLN A 104 0.75 14.53 -5.20
CA GLN A 104 0.09 15.80 -5.53
C GLN A 104 -0.05 15.99 -7.04
N THR A 105 1.01 15.80 -7.80
CA THR A 105 0.98 15.92 -9.28
C THR A 105 -0.04 14.97 -9.90
N LEU A 106 -0.12 13.72 -9.43
CA LEU A 106 -1.09 12.75 -9.92
C LEU A 106 -2.53 13.17 -9.60
N LEU A 107 -2.77 13.72 -8.41
CA LEU A 107 -4.08 14.18 -7.98
C LEU A 107 -4.52 15.45 -8.71
N GLU A 108 -3.63 16.43 -8.88
CA GLU A 108 -3.89 17.68 -9.62
C GLU A 108 -4.32 17.42 -11.06
N GLN A 109 -3.76 16.39 -11.68
CA GLN A 109 -4.08 15.99 -13.05
C GLN A 109 -5.24 15.00 -13.15
N GLY A 110 -5.86 14.59 -12.03
CA GLY A 110 -6.96 13.62 -12.02
C GLY A 110 -6.57 12.23 -12.54
N LEU A 111 -5.31 11.83 -12.34
CA LEU A 111 -4.75 10.60 -12.90
C LEU A 111 -4.94 9.38 -12.00
N VAL A 112 -5.35 9.55 -10.75
CA VAL A 112 -5.52 8.46 -9.78
C VAL A 112 -6.92 8.51 -9.20
N ASP A 113 -7.60 7.34 -9.19
CA ASP A 113 -8.98 7.19 -8.75
C ASP A 113 -9.09 6.59 -7.34
N TYR A 114 -8.03 5.92 -6.86
CA TYR A 114 -7.97 5.34 -5.51
C TYR A 114 -6.54 5.27 -5.00
N VAL A 115 -6.35 5.47 -3.70
CA VAL A 115 -5.02 5.36 -3.05
C VAL A 115 -5.10 4.45 -1.84
N ALA A 116 -4.23 3.44 -1.76
CA ALA A 116 -3.95 2.74 -0.52
C ALA A 116 -2.65 3.31 0.08
N LEU A 117 -2.81 4.04 1.17
CA LEU A 117 -1.70 4.69 1.88
C LEU A 117 -1.24 3.81 3.04
N ASP A 118 -0.02 3.33 2.95
CA ASP A 118 0.58 2.48 3.95
C ASP A 118 1.21 3.30 5.09
N ASN A 119 0.63 3.23 6.28
CA ASN A 119 1.26 3.68 7.51
C ASN A 119 2.17 2.56 8.04
N LYS A 120 3.47 2.79 8.08
CA LYS A 120 4.45 1.71 8.31
C LYS A 120 4.85 1.54 9.78
N MET A 121 4.86 2.63 10.56
CA MET A 121 5.29 2.67 11.96
C MET A 121 4.66 3.86 12.69
N PRO A 122 4.49 3.82 14.02
CA PRO A 122 4.15 5.01 14.78
C PRO A 122 5.25 6.06 14.67
N SER A 123 4.87 7.35 14.80
CA SER A 123 5.80 8.47 14.67
C SER A 123 7.04 8.33 15.56
N THR A 124 6.85 7.79 16.76
CA THR A 124 7.92 7.58 17.76
C THR A 124 8.93 6.49 17.36
N ARG A 125 8.60 5.64 16.38
CA ARG A 125 9.44 4.52 15.94
C ARG A 125 9.76 4.52 14.45
N SER A 126 9.42 5.58 13.71
CA SER A 126 9.65 5.67 12.27
C SER A 126 11.12 5.46 11.86
N TRP A 127 12.06 5.82 12.75
CA TRP A 127 13.49 5.60 12.59
C TRP A 127 13.90 4.11 12.54
N ARG A 128 13.05 3.19 13.03
CA ARG A 128 13.32 1.74 12.99
C ARG A 128 13.15 1.13 11.59
N VAL A 129 12.49 1.84 10.69
CA VAL A 129 12.43 1.43 9.27
C VAL A 129 13.60 2.12 8.56
N PRO A 130 14.61 1.40 8.07
CA PRO A 130 15.67 2.01 7.29
C PRO A 130 15.11 2.84 6.13
N GLY A 131 15.50 4.11 6.04
CA GLY A 131 14.91 5.11 5.15
C GLY A 131 13.72 5.87 5.73
N GLY A 132 13.30 5.57 6.98
CA GLY A 132 12.05 6.07 7.58
C GLY A 132 12.16 7.38 8.37
N ALA A 133 13.30 8.06 8.42
CA ALA A 133 13.52 9.23 9.29
C ALA A 133 12.44 10.33 9.15
N LEU A 134 11.98 10.59 7.92
CA LEU A 134 10.93 11.58 7.63
C LEU A 134 9.59 10.92 7.23
N LEU A 135 9.45 9.61 7.42
CA LEU A 135 8.35 8.86 6.86
C LEU A 135 7.00 9.32 7.42
N PHE A 136 6.93 9.59 8.72
CA PHE A 136 5.68 10.03 9.34
C PHE A 136 5.26 11.44 8.86
N ASP A 137 6.21 12.36 8.70
CA ASP A 137 5.89 13.69 8.17
C ASP A 137 5.41 13.64 6.73
N ARG A 138 6.03 12.82 5.90
CA ARG A 138 5.61 12.57 4.53
C ARG A 138 4.25 11.86 4.45
N PHE A 139 4.01 10.88 5.32
CA PHE A 139 2.70 10.25 5.46
C PHE A 139 1.60 11.27 5.78
N LYS A 140 1.83 12.17 6.75
CA LYS A 140 0.87 13.23 7.10
C LYS A 140 0.58 14.14 5.90
N GLU A 141 1.63 14.57 5.20
CA GLU A 141 1.51 15.42 4.02
C GLU A 141 0.69 14.71 2.92
N THR A 142 1.00 13.47 2.63
CA THR A 142 0.27 12.66 1.65
C THR A 142 -1.19 12.48 2.06
N LEU A 143 -1.46 12.12 3.32
CA LEU A 143 -2.83 11.95 3.81
C LEU A 143 -3.65 13.25 3.69
N LYS A 144 -3.04 14.39 4.00
CA LYS A 144 -3.67 15.71 3.83
C LYS A 144 -4.00 16.01 2.36
N LEU A 145 -3.12 15.66 1.42
CA LEU A 145 -3.39 15.79 -0.02
C LEU A 145 -4.58 14.94 -0.43
N LEU A 146 -4.64 13.66 -0.03
CA LEU A 146 -5.75 12.76 -0.36
C LEU A 146 -7.09 13.31 0.11
N GLN A 147 -7.13 13.91 1.30
CA GLN A 147 -8.33 14.55 1.84
C GLN A 147 -8.68 15.85 1.10
N THR A 148 -7.70 16.68 0.79
CA THR A 148 -7.88 17.95 0.08
C THR A 148 -8.47 17.73 -1.31
N TYR A 149 -7.94 16.77 -2.05
CA TYR A 149 -8.42 16.40 -3.39
C TYR A 149 -9.62 15.46 -3.37
N ARG A 150 -10.06 15.01 -2.16
CA ARG A 150 -11.21 14.13 -1.96
C ARG A 150 -11.14 12.83 -2.79
N VAL A 151 -9.93 12.35 -3.05
CA VAL A 151 -9.77 11.07 -3.74
C VAL A 151 -10.16 9.93 -2.79
N PRO A 152 -10.88 8.91 -3.26
CA PRO A 152 -11.13 7.69 -2.50
C PRO A 152 -9.81 7.05 -2.05
N HIS A 153 -9.68 6.78 -0.74
CA HIS A 153 -8.46 6.22 -0.18
C HIS A 153 -8.70 5.40 1.06
N GLU A 154 -7.75 4.53 1.37
CA GLU A 154 -7.67 3.81 2.63
C GLU A 154 -6.31 4.04 3.28
N VAL A 155 -6.27 4.00 4.61
CA VAL A 155 -5.03 3.88 5.39
C VAL A 155 -4.93 2.46 5.91
N ARG A 156 -3.77 1.85 5.72
CA ARG A 156 -3.53 0.47 6.14
C ARG A 156 -2.13 0.29 6.76
N THR A 157 -2.00 -0.73 7.59
CA THR A 157 -0.72 -1.11 8.21
C THR A 157 -0.55 -2.62 8.14
N THR A 158 0.60 -3.08 7.63
CA THR A 158 1.00 -4.47 7.83
C THR A 158 1.52 -4.62 9.24
N VAL A 159 0.89 -5.50 10.02
CA VAL A 159 1.17 -5.70 11.44
C VAL A 159 1.78 -7.07 11.70
N HIS A 160 2.83 -7.10 12.54
CA HIS A 160 3.47 -8.28 13.06
C HIS A 160 3.63 -8.11 14.58
N PRO A 161 3.09 -9.02 15.41
CA PRO A 161 3.04 -8.82 16.87
C PRO A 161 4.42 -8.64 17.53
N ASP A 162 5.47 -9.17 16.92
CA ASP A 162 6.84 -9.03 17.42
C ASP A 162 7.50 -7.70 16.99
N LEU A 163 6.84 -6.91 16.11
CA LEU A 163 7.32 -5.59 15.68
C LEU A 163 6.47 -4.44 16.21
N LEU A 164 5.16 -4.61 16.20
CA LEU A 164 4.17 -3.63 16.64
C LEU A 164 3.26 -4.29 17.65
N ASP A 165 3.15 -3.75 18.84
CA ASP A 165 2.17 -4.17 19.82
C ASP A 165 0.84 -3.39 19.66
N GLU A 166 -0.15 -3.70 20.49
CA GLU A 166 -1.47 -3.05 20.47
C GLU A 166 -1.37 -1.56 20.78
N ALA A 167 -0.43 -1.16 21.65
CA ALA A 167 -0.22 0.25 21.99
C ALA A 167 0.33 1.03 20.79
N ASP A 168 1.26 0.44 20.04
CA ASP A 168 1.79 1.00 18.80
C ASP A 168 0.69 1.19 17.76
N ILE A 169 -0.14 0.16 17.56
CA ILE A 169 -1.26 0.20 16.61
C ILE A 169 -2.25 1.30 16.98
N LEU A 170 -2.64 1.35 18.26
CA LEU A 170 -3.55 2.37 18.75
C LEU A 170 -2.97 3.78 18.62
N GLN A 171 -1.65 3.94 18.82
CA GLN A 171 -0.96 5.20 18.56
C GLN A 171 -1.09 5.60 17.09
N MET A 172 -0.78 4.69 16.15
CA MET A 172 -0.85 4.95 14.70
C MET A 172 -2.27 5.34 14.26
N ILE A 173 -3.30 4.67 14.79
CA ILE A 173 -4.70 4.98 14.50
C ILE A 173 -5.06 6.37 15.05
N ARG A 174 -4.65 6.71 16.29
CA ARG A 174 -4.86 8.05 16.87
C ARG A 174 -4.14 9.13 16.06
N GLU A 175 -2.90 8.88 15.65
CA GLU A 175 -2.13 9.79 14.80
C GLU A 175 -2.84 10.06 13.47
N ALA A 176 -3.35 9.04 12.79
CA ALA A 176 -4.14 9.19 11.57
C ALA A 176 -5.45 9.98 11.83
N ARG A 177 -6.16 9.67 12.94
CA ARG A 177 -7.36 10.39 13.34
C ARG A 177 -7.10 11.86 13.60
N LEU A 178 -5.99 12.21 14.24
CA LEU A 178 -5.58 13.60 14.48
C LEU A 178 -5.26 14.36 13.18
N GLN A 179 -4.89 13.65 12.12
CA GLN A 179 -4.74 14.24 10.78
C GLN A 179 -6.07 14.31 10.00
N GLY A 180 -7.23 14.05 10.66
CA GLY A 180 -8.55 14.15 10.04
C GLY A 180 -9.02 12.86 9.35
N TYR A 181 -8.28 11.77 9.38
CA TYR A 181 -8.75 10.49 8.84
C TYR A 181 -9.91 9.96 9.69
N ASN A 182 -11.05 9.65 9.04
CA ASN A 182 -12.29 9.25 9.72
C ASN A 182 -12.94 8.00 9.12
N GLN A 183 -12.21 7.28 8.27
CA GLN A 183 -12.66 6.04 7.62
C GLN A 183 -12.15 4.82 8.39
N THR A 184 -12.45 3.63 7.88
CA THR A 184 -11.92 2.36 8.42
C THR A 184 -10.41 2.31 8.27
N TYR A 185 -9.69 2.06 9.38
CA TYR A 185 -8.26 1.83 9.38
C TYR A 185 -7.99 0.33 9.22
N TYR A 186 -7.21 -0.07 8.21
CA TYR A 186 -7.00 -1.48 7.91
C TYR A 186 -5.71 -2.03 8.53
N LEU A 187 -5.85 -3.10 9.31
CA LEU A 187 -4.73 -3.91 9.79
C LEU A 187 -4.60 -5.16 8.91
N GLN A 188 -3.43 -5.32 8.29
CA GLN A 188 -3.10 -6.48 7.48
C GLN A 188 -2.13 -7.35 8.28
N LEU A 189 -2.61 -8.48 8.81
CA LEU A 189 -1.74 -9.38 9.56
C LEU A 189 -0.65 -9.92 8.64
N PHE A 190 0.58 -9.87 9.12
CA PHE A 190 1.69 -10.57 8.50
C PHE A 190 1.34 -12.05 8.35
N PHE A 191 1.47 -12.55 7.14
CA PHE A 191 1.09 -13.89 6.79
C PHE A 191 2.33 -14.68 6.41
N ASP A 192 2.67 -15.67 7.22
CA ASP A 192 3.76 -16.60 6.96
C ASP A 192 3.19 -18.03 6.82
N GLU A 193 3.29 -18.57 5.61
CA GLU A 193 3.04 -19.99 5.35
C GLU A 193 4.31 -20.83 5.50
N GLY A 194 5.36 -20.27 6.13
CA GLY A 194 6.66 -20.94 6.26
C GLY A 194 7.46 -21.02 4.94
N LYS A 195 6.97 -20.39 3.88
CA LYS A 195 7.54 -20.44 2.53
C LYS A 195 7.94 -19.06 1.98
N VAL A 196 7.52 -17.98 2.65
CA VAL A 196 7.74 -16.63 2.12
C VAL A 196 9.03 -16.05 2.69
N LYS A 197 9.99 -15.80 1.82
CA LYS A 197 11.21 -15.08 2.17
C LYS A 197 10.88 -13.60 2.31
N THR A 198 11.07 -13.02 3.51
CA THR A 198 10.96 -11.58 3.70
C THR A 198 12.33 -10.92 3.70
N LEU A 199 12.35 -9.59 3.50
CA LEU A 199 13.59 -8.81 3.49
C LEU A 199 14.38 -8.95 4.80
N GLY A 200 13.70 -9.02 5.95
CA GLY A 200 14.30 -9.20 7.28
C GLY A 200 14.29 -10.64 7.79
N ASN A 201 14.00 -11.64 6.92
CA ASN A 201 13.87 -13.04 7.33
C ASN A 201 12.93 -13.23 8.53
N MET A 202 11.79 -12.53 8.50
CA MET A 202 10.78 -12.59 9.56
C MET A 202 10.25 -14.02 9.71
N LYS A 203 10.03 -14.41 10.95
CA LYS A 203 9.39 -15.70 11.32
C LYS A 203 7.90 -15.50 11.54
N SER A 204 7.18 -16.60 11.64
CA SER A 204 5.78 -16.58 12.09
C SER A 204 5.66 -15.85 13.43
N PRO A 205 4.58 -15.07 13.64
CA PRO A 205 4.36 -14.33 14.88
C PRO A 205 4.40 -15.22 16.12
N SER A 206 5.11 -14.78 17.17
CA SER A 206 5.23 -15.51 18.45
C SER A 206 3.96 -15.44 19.29
N ARG A 207 3.07 -14.47 19.04
CA ARG A 207 1.81 -14.24 19.75
C ARG A 207 0.70 -13.76 18.80
N ARG A 208 -0.52 -13.72 19.31
CA ARG A 208 -1.68 -13.11 18.62
C ARG A 208 -1.95 -11.73 19.19
N TYR A 209 -2.63 -10.87 18.38
CA TYR A 209 -3.18 -9.62 18.85
C TYR A 209 -4.43 -9.80 19.70
N ASP A 210 -4.58 -8.97 20.72
CA ASP A 210 -5.86 -8.78 21.41
C ASP A 210 -6.76 -7.86 20.59
N ARG A 211 -7.58 -8.47 19.70
CA ARG A 211 -8.49 -7.74 18.82
C ARG A 211 -9.59 -7.02 19.63
N LYS A 212 -10.03 -7.62 20.75
CA LYS A 212 -11.06 -7.00 21.59
C LYS A 212 -10.55 -5.69 22.18
N LEU A 213 -9.34 -5.69 22.72
CA LEU A 213 -8.68 -4.47 23.20
C LEU A 213 -8.53 -3.43 22.08
N LEU A 214 -8.09 -3.84 20.89
CA LEU A 214 -7.95 -2.94 19.74
C LEU A 214 -9.30 -2.30 19.35
N ASP A 215 -10.36 -3.10 19.24
CA ASP A 215 -11.69 -2.61 18.85
C ASP A 215 -12.30 -1.68 19.91
N GLU A 216 -12.13 -1.98 21.21
CA GLU A 216 -12.65 -1.18 22.30
C GLU A 216 -11.91 0.17 22.46
N MET A 217 -10.59 0.20 22.21
CA MET A 217 -9.74 1.37 22.47
C MET A 217 -9.49 2.23 21.23
N SER A 218 -9.87 1.76 20.05
CA SER A 218 -9.61 2.47 18.80
C SER A 218 -10.59 3.63 18.61
N PRO A 219 -10.11 4.83 18.23
CA PRO A 219 -10.98 5.96 17.88
C PRO A 219 -11.60 5.82 16.48
N LEU A 220 -11.20 4.81 15.71
CA LEU A 220 -11.70 4.53 14.37
C LEU A 220 -12.15 3.06 14.28
N LYS A 221 -13.06 2.78 13.35
CA LYS A 221 -13.35 1.39 12.97
C LYS A 221 -12.10 0.73 12.43
N ILE A 222 -11.82 -0.50 12.89
CA ILE A 222 -10.71 -1.31 12.37
C ILE A 222 -11.27 -2.34 11.38
N GLY A 223 -10.61 -2.43 10.22
CA GLY A 223 -10.80 -3.52 9.25
C GLY A 223 -9.64 -4.49 9.36
N TYR A 224 -9.95 -5.77 9.52
CA TYR A 224 -8.94 -6.82 9.65
C TYR A 224 -8.78 -7.57 8.34
N ARG A 225 -7.54 -7.77 7.87
CA ARG A 225 -7.19 -8.55 6.68
C ARG A 225 -6.17 -9.62 7.04
N ASN A 226 -6.31 -10.81 6.49
CA ASN A 226 -5.43 -11.97 6.72
C ASN A 226 -5.40 -12.48 8.17
N PHE A 227 -6.33 -12.08 9.02
CA PHE A 227 -6.45 -12.66 10.35
C PHE A 227 -7.10 -14.06 10.25
N PRO A 228 -6.67 -15.06 11.07
CA PRO A 228 -7.09 -16.45 10.90
C PRO A 228 -8.60 -16.67 10.90
N GLU A 229 -9.33 -15.87 11.67
CA GLU A 229 -10.79 -15.95 11.79
C GLU A 229 -11.53 -15.42 10.54
N ASP A 230 -10.86 -14.64 9.71
CA ASP A 230 -11.43 -14.07 8.48
C ASP A 230 -11.33 -15.05 7.29
N ARG A 231 -10.49 -16.09 7.38
CA ARG A 231 -10.31 -17.09 6.33
C ARG A 231 -11.52 -18.02 6.15
N TYR A 232 -12.39 -18.10 7.14
CA TYR A 232 -13.59 -18.96 7.12
C TYR A 232 -14.88 -18.18 6.83
N ARG A 233 -14.79 -16.89 6.45
CA ARG A 233 -15.93 -16.01 6.15
C ARG A 233 -16.01 -15.65 4.66
N MET A 234 -15.57 -16.53 3.77
CA MET A 234 -15.85 -16.41 2.33
C MET A 234 -17.12 -17.15 1.98
#